data_3f1e2f997ec31fd5503d7fdeaeeb17a2
#
_entry.id   3f1e2f997ec31fd5503d7fdeaeeb17a2
#
_cell.length_a   1.000
_cell.length_b   1.000
_cell.length_c   1.000
_cell.angle_alpha   90.00
_cell.angle_beta   90.00
_cell.angle_gamma   90.00
#
_symmetry.space_group_name_H-M   'P 1'
#
loop_
_entity.id
_entity.type
_entity.pdbx_description
1 polymer ?
#
loop_
_entity_poly.entity_id
_entity_poly.type
_entity_poly.pdbx_seq_one_letter_code
_entity_poly.pdbx_strand_id
1 'polypeptide(L)'
;MQRLFDFSKKVFPRISRTEQIALESGTVGFEHHAFTGKMTQSLLARYRPFALSKNDLKMIKRIPELISTVDEYDIMQKRVTPIEHPFWEKAREQNFFGLIVPDKYGGTKLTSTGLSSVLQQLSSVSARIPVHVMVPASLGPAELLSHYGTQTQKDYFLPKLASGKIPCFGLTSLHAGSDAAGSMTDIGTVFKRLDGTIGIRLECDKRYITLAPVADIVGIAFKIRDPEKLFEKLTG
;
A
#
# COMPACT_ATOMS: atom_id res chain seq x y z
N MET A 1 -0.14 38.53 17.82
CA MET A 1 -0.13 37.06 17.59
C MET A 1 -1.55 36.48 17.58
N GLN A 2 -2.41 36.73 18.56
CA GLN A 2 -3.78 36.17 18.62
C GLN A 2 -4.63 36.47 17.37
N ARG A 3 -4.62 37.74 16.88
CA ARG A 3 -5.38 38.13 15.69
C ARG A 3 -4.91 37.41 14.39
N LEU A 4 -3.61 37.13 14.28
CA LEU A 4 -3.05 36.35 13.16
C LEU A 4 -3.49 34.88 13.22
N PHE A 5 -3.49 34.32 14.43
CA PHE A 5 -3.97 32.97 14.69
C PHE A 5 -5.48 32.82 14.41
N ASP A 6 -6.27 33.80 14.82
CA ASP A 6 -7.73 33.79 14.57
C ASP A 6 -8.05 33.98 13.08
N PHE A 7 -7.21 34.75 12.37
CA PHE A 7 -7.29 34.88 10.91
C PHE A 7 -6.91 33.58 10.21
N SER A 8 -5.82 32.94 10.63
CA SER A 8 -5.39 31.66 10.02
C SER A 8 -6.46 30.57 10.19
N LYS A 9 -7.12 30.46 11.33
CA LYS A 9 -8.23 29.52 11.54
C LYS A 9 -9.41 29.70 10.57
N LYS A 10 -9.59 30.91 10.02
CA LYS A 10 -10.65 31.17 9.03
C LYS A 10 -10.24 30.81 7.60
N VAL A 11 -8.95 30.80 7.33
CA VAL A 11 -8.38 30.58 5.98
C VAL A 11 -8.03 29.11 5.77
N PHE A 12 -7.62 28.39 6.82
CA PHE A 12 -7.33 26.96 6.71
C PHE A 12 -8.60 26.14 6.48
N PRO A 13 -8.55 25.14 5.58
CA PRO A 13 -9.66 24.21 5.40
C PRO A 13 -9.98 23.52 6.75
N ARG A 14 -11.26 23.23 6.96
CA ARG A 14 -11.64 22.49 8.17
C ARG A 14 -11.05 21.10 8.12
N ILE A 15 -10.41 20.73 9.21
CA ILE A 15 -9.84 19.37 9.39
C ILE A 15 -11.01 18.38 9.33
N SER A 16 -10.87 17.33 8.53
CA SER A 16 -11.86 16.26 8.47
C SER A 16 -11.93 15.52 9.81
N ARG A 17 -13.02 14.83 10.07
CA ARG A 17 -13.18 14.04 11.31
C ARG A 17 -12.09 12.97 11.43
N THR A 18 -11.66 12.38 10.33
CA THR A 18 -10.59 11.38 10.28
C THR A 18 -9.25 11.98 10.65
N GLU A 19 -8.92 13.15 10.13
CA GLU A 19 -7.72 13.89 10.50
C GLU A 19 -7.76 14.32 11.97
N GLN A 20 -8.90 14.75 12.47
CA GLN A 20 -9.07 15.09 13.86
C GLN A 20 -8.85 13.88 14.77
N ILE A 21 -9.41 12.72 14.44
CA ILE A 21 -9.20 11.47 15.18
C ILE A 21 -7.72 11.08 15.13
N ALA A 22 -7.05 11.20 13.98
CA ALA A 22 -5.63 10.93 13.84
C ALA A 22 -4.78 11.84 14.73
N LEU A 23 -5.10 13.13 14.77
CA LEU A 23 -4.41 14.10 15.63
C LEU A 23 -4.67 13.87 17.12
N GLU A 24 -5.88 13.48 17.49
CA GLU A 24 -6.28 13.22 18.89
C GLU A 24 -5.73 11.87 19.38
N SER A 25 -5.59 10.88 18.51
CA SER A 25 -5.07 9.55 18.86
C SER A 25 -3.54 9.46 18.79
N GLY A 26 -2.87 10.45 18.18
CA GLY A 26 -1.43 10.43 17.93
C GLY A 26 -0.60 10.92 19.09
N THR A 27 0.16 10.03 19.73
CA THR A 27 1.40 10.42 20.36
C THR A 27 2.46 10.54 19.27
N VAL A 28 2.94 11.75 19.01
CA VAL A 28 4.09 11.94 18.12
C VAL A 28 5.30 11.32 18.81
N GLY A 29 5.84 10.28 18.20
CA GLY A 29 6.96 9.53 18.77
C GLY A 29 8.31 10.18 18.51
N PHE A 30 9.22 9.38 18.06
CA PHE A 30 10.61 9.76 17.73
C PHE A 30 10.70 10.95 16.75
N GLU A 31 9.79 11.02 15.79
CA GLU A 31 9.74 12.04 14.74
C GLU A 31 9.62 13.45 15.32
N HIS A 32 8.94 13.64 16.44
CA HIS A 32 8.82 14.93 17.10
C HIS A 32 10.19 15.52 17.44
N HIS A 33 11.11 14.70 17.94
CA HIS A 33 12.45 15.15 18.28
C HIS A 33 13.28 15.52 17.06
N ALA A 34 13.08 14.80 15.94
CA ALA A 34 13.71 15.11 14.66
C ALA A 34 13.22 16.47 14.12
N PHE A 35 11.89 16.64 14.04
CA PHE A 35 11.28 17.88 13.53
C PHE A 35 11.54 19.13 14.40
N THR A 36 11.69 18.97 15.70
CA THR A 36 11.98 20.08 16.61
C THR A 36 13.47 20.38 16.76
N GLY A 37 14.35 19.63 16.09
CA GLY A 37 15.81 19.76 16.21
C GLY A 37 16.37 19.37 17.59
N LYS A 38 15.58 18.64 18.39
CA LYS A 38 15.95 18.21 19.74
C LYS A 38 16.50 16.78 19.79
N MET A 39 16.95 16.28 18.65
CA MET A 39 17.55 14.95 18.55
C MET A 39 18.92 14.95 19.23
N THR A 40 19.06 14.14 20.27
CA THR A 40 20.33 13.95 20.98
C THR A 40 20.82 12.53 20.81
N GLN A 41 22.13 12.30 20.95
CA GLN A 41 22.72 10.98 20.88
C GLN A 41 22.19 10.05 21.99
N SER A 42 21.92 10.58 23.17
CA SER A 42 21.29 9.83 24.27
C SER A 42 19.86 9.43 23.98
N LEU A 43 19.12 10.24 23.23
CA LEU A 43 17.77 9.92 22.78
C LEU A 43 17.81 8.81 21.72
N LEU A 44 18.71 8.93 20.74
CA LEU A 44 18.92 7.90 19.71
C LEU A 44 19.27 6.55 20.32
N ALA A 45 20.11 6.52 21.36
CA ALA A 45 20.50 5.30 22.04
C ALA A 45 19.33 4.56 22.73
N ARG A 46 18.22 5.23 23.00
CA ARG A 46 16.99 4.61 23.58
C ARG A 46 16.18 3.83 22.52
N TYR A 47 16.33 4.19 21.25
CA TYR A 47 15.62 3.52 20.14
C TYR A 47 16.49 2.36 19.64
N ARG A 48 16.12 1.15 20.04
CA ARG A 48 16.76 -0.05 19.52
C ARG A 48 16.20 -0.37 18.15
N PRO A 49 17.03 -0.63 17.13
CA PRO A 49 16.56 -1.15 15.86
C PRO A 49 15.78 -2.45 16.09
N PHE A 50 14.67 -2.64 15.41
CA PHE A 50 13.97 -3.93 15.43
C PHE A 50 14.89 -4.99 14.84
N ALA A 51 14.99 -6.12 15.52
CA ALA A 51 15.73 -7.26 14.99
C ALA A 51 15.02 -7.85 13.77
N LEU A 52 15.80 -8.24 12.77
CA LEU A 52 15.29 -8.95 11.61
C LEU A 52 14.83 -10.36 12.02
N SER A 53 13.66 -10.76 11.55
CA SER A 53 13.12 -12.10 11.74
C SER A 53 13.88 -13.15 10.90
N LYS A 54 13.63 -14.42 11.17
CA LYS A 54 14.17 -15.51 10.33
C LYS A 54 13.72 -15.41 8.87
N ASN A 55 12.47 -15.00 8.66
CA ASN A 55 11.92 -14.81 7.31
C ASN A 55 12.60 -13.63 6.60
N ASP A 56 12.82 -12.51 7.31
CA ASP A 56 13.53 -11.36 6.77
C ASP A 56 14.93 -11.74 6.30
N LEU A 57 15.69 -12.40 7.16
CA LEU A 57 17.07 -12.86 6.85
C LEU A 57 17.09 -13.85 5.69
N LYS A 58 16.11 -14.76 5.63
CA LYS A 58 15.99 -15.70 4.52
C LYS A 58 15.74 -14.98 3.19
N MET A 59 14.90 -13.96 3.21
CA MET A 59 14.59 -13.19 2.00
C MET A 59 15.75 -12.33 1.54
N ILE A 60 16.43 -11.67 2.46
CA ILE A 60 17.62 -10.85 2.17
C ILE A 60 18.71 -11.68 1.50
N LYS A 61 18.93 -12.92 1.93
CA LYS A 61 19.91 -13.83 1.32
C LYS A 61 19.61 -14.22 -0.12
N ARG A 62 18.39 -14.05 -0.61
CA ARG A 62 18.00 -14.33 -2.00
C ARG A 62 18.27 -13.17 -2.95
N ILE A 63 18.44 -11.96 -2.41
CA ILE A 63 18.59 -10.74 -3.21
C ILE A 63 19.79 -10.80 -4.16
N PRO A 64 21.00 -11.22 -3.75
CA PRO A 64 22.15 -11.29 -4.67
C PRO A 64 21.87 -12.15 -5.90
N GLU A 65 21.22 -13.30 -5.73
CA GLU A 65 20.85 -14.17 -6.85
C GLU A 65 19.81 -13.50 -7.77
N LEU A 66 18.83 -12.79 -7.19
CA LEU A 66 17.84 -12.09 -7.98
C LEU A 66 18.45 -10.96 -8.79
N ILE A 67 19.26 -10.10 -8.17
CA ILE A 67 19.87 -8.96 -8.86
C ILE A 67 20.94 -9.37 -9.88
N SER A 68 21.55 -10.55 -9.74
CA SER A 68 22.49 -11.07 -10.76
C SER A 68 21.82 -11.35 -12.11
N THR A 69 20.49 -11.44 -12.14
CA THR A 69 19.71 -11.58 -13.39
C THR A 69 19.43 -10.24 -14.07
N VAL A 70 19.83 -9.14 -13.45
CA VAL A 70 19.51 -7.78 -13.90
C VAL A 70 20.69 -7.21 -14.65
N ASP A 71 20.53 -6.99 -15.95
CA ASP A 71 21.42 -6.12 -16.70
C ASP A 71 20.89 -4.66 -16.57
N GLU A 72 21.70 -3.81 -15.95
CA GLU A 72 21.35 -2.41 -15.72
C GLU A 72 21.06 -1.66 -17.04
N TYR A 73 21.81 -1.99 -18.10
CA TYR A 73 21.59 -1.42 -19.43
C TYR A 73 20.25 -1.81 -20.02
N ASP A 74 19.84 -3.06 -19.90
CA ASP A 74 18.56 -3.56 -20.39
C ASP A 74 17.36 -2.92 -19.64
N ILE A 75 17.48 -2.72 -18.34
CA ILE A 75 16.46 -2.05 -17.54
C ILE A 75 16.33 -0.56 -17.90
N MET A 76 17.44 0.10 -18.22
CA MET A 76 17.48 1.51 -18.56
C MET A 76 17.02 1.80 -19.98
N GLN A 77 17.40 0.98 -20.93
CA GLN A 77 17.24 1.23 -22.39
C GLN A 77 15.97 0.58 -22.96
N LYS A 78 15.61 -0.60 -22.51
CA LYS A 78 14.41 -1.26 -23.00
C LYS A 78 13.20 -0.76 -22.21
N ARG A 79 12.20 -0.26 -22.90
CA ARG A 79 10.83 -0.04 -22.38
C ARG A 79 10.15 -1.39 -22.16
N VAL A 80 10.87 -2.33 -21.56
CA VAL A 80 10.35 -3.68 -21.31
C VAL A 80 9.28 -3.56 -20.24
N THR A 81 8.10 -4.06 -20.57
CA THR A 81 7.09 -4.26 -19.54
C THR A 81 7.66 -5.19 -18.47
N PRO A 82 7.36 -4.99 -17.19
CA PRO A 82 7.88 -5.81 -16.10
C PRO A 82 7.70 -7.33 -16.32
N ILE A 83 6.77 -7.72 -17.17
CA ILE A 83 6.33 -9.10 -17.37
C ILE A 83 7.30 -9.90 -18.27
N GLU A 84 8.05 -9.25 -19.16
CA GLU A 84 8.82 -9.90 -20.22
C GLU A 84 10.31 -10.14 -19.87
N HIS A 85 10.80 -9.55 -18.79
CA HIS A 85 12.20 -9.70 -18.40
C HIS A 85 12.40 -10.90 -17.46
N PRO A 86 13.46 -11.74 -17.63
CA PRO A 86 13.75 -12.91 -16.79
C PRO A 86 13.78 -12.62 -15.28
N PHE A 87 14.11 -11.39 -14.89
CA PHE A 87 14.05 -10.93 -13.52
C PHE A 87 12.68 -11.19 -12.86
N TRP A 88 11.58 -10.94 -13.58
CA TRP A 88 10.25 -11.07 -13.00
C TRP A 88 9.84 -12.51 -12.76
N GLU A 89 10.25 -13.42 -13.64
CA GLU A 89 10.07 -14.84 -13.42
C GLU A 89 10.85 -15.30 -12.18
N LYS A 90 12.10 -14.91 -12.08
CA LYS A 90 12.94 -15.21 -10.91
C LYS A 90 12.38 -14.59 -9.61
N ALA A 91 11.85 -13.37 -9.68
CA ALA A 91 11.21 -12.72 -8.56
C ALA A 91 9.96 -13.47 -8.07
N ARG A 92 9.16 -14.04 -9.00
CA ARG A 92 8.03 -14.92 -8.66
C ARG A 92 8.49 -16.21 -8.00
N GLU A 93 9.43 -16.92 -8.62
CA GLU A 93 10.00 -18.17 -8.08
C GLU A 93 10.54 -18.00 -6.66
N GLN A 94 11.19 -16.87 -6.40
CA GLN A 94 11.77 -16.55 -5.11
C GLN A 94 10.80 -15.87 -4.14
N ASN A 95 9.52 -15.69 -4.52
CA ASN A 95 8.45 -15.13 -3.71
C ASN A 95 8.62 -13.64 -3.32
N PHE A 96 9.20 -12.82 -4.20
CA PHE A 96 9.32 -11.38 -3.96
C PHE A 96 8.00 -10.60 -4.08
N PHE A 97 6.94 -11.20 -4.58
CA PHE A 97 5.61 -10.57 -4.64
C PHE A 97 4.76 -10.88 -3.40
N GLY A 98 5.10 -11.94 -2.67
CA GLY A 98 4.39 -12.35 -1.46
C GLY A 98 5.02 -11.86 -0.15
N LEU A 99 5.78 -10.76 -0.15
CA LEU A 99 6.61 -10.34 0.99
C LEU A 99 5.83 -10.15 2.29
N ILE A 100 4.63 -9.54 2.25
CA ILE A 100 3.80 -9.31 3.44
C ILE A 100 2.65 -10.31 3.57
N VAL A 101 2.39 -11.10 2.55
CA VAL A 101 1.33 -12.11 2.60
C VAL A 101 1.68 -13.15 3.67
N PRO A 102 0.71 -13.54 4.52
CA PRO A 102 0.95 -14.57 5.55
C PRO A 102 1.41 -15.91 4.99
N ASP A 103 2.25 -16.61 5.75
CA ASP A 103 2.85 -17.92 5.39
C ASP A 103 1.78 -18.94 4.96
N LYS A 104 0.65 -18.97 5.65
CA LYS A 104 -0.46 -19.89 5.34
C LYS A 104 -1.06 -19.72 3.95
N TYR A 105 -0.80 -18.58 3.30
CA TYR A 105 -1.22 -18.28 1.92
C TYR A 105 -0.06 -18.34 0.93
N GLY A 106 1.09 -18.87 1.34
CA GLY A 106 2.27 -18.99 0.50
C GLY A 106 3.16 -17.75 0.48
N GLY A 107 2.90 -16.76 1.32
CA GLY A 107 3.72 -15.56 1.45
C GLY A 107 4.95 -15.73 2.35
N THR A 108 5.69 -14.65 2.53
CA THR A 108 6.92 -14.64 3.36
C THR A 108 6.68 -14.01 4.73
N LYS A 109 5.62 -13.22 4.88
CA LYS A 109 5.27 -12.51 6.13
C LYS A 109 6.45 -11.72 6.72
N LEU A 110 7.08 -10.88 5.92
CA LEU A 110 8.16 -10.03 6.39
C LEU A 110 7.67 -9.04 7.44
N THR A 111 8.59 -8.66 8.34
CA THR A 111 8.39 -7.49 9.21
C THR A 111 8.57 -6.20 8.39
N SER A 112 8.08 -5.07 8.91
CA SER A 112 8.28 -3.77 8.24
C SER A 112 9.77 -3.44 8.08
N THR A 113 10.61 -3.80 9.04
CA THR A 113 12.07 -3.63 8.96
C THR A 113 12.68 -4.55 7.89
N GLY A 114 12.21 -5.79 7.80
CA GLY A 114 12.64 -6.75 6.78
C GLY A 114 12.25 -6.28 5.38
N LEU A 115 11.01 -5.82 5.19
CA LEU A 115 10.55 -5.25 3.93
C LEU A 115 11.41 -4.04 3.53
N SER A 116 11.65 -3.10 4.46
CA SER A 116 12.51 -1.94 4.21
C SER A 116 13.93 -2.35 3.78
N SER A 117 14.52 -3.35 4.45
CA SER A 117 15.85 -3.86 4.13
C SER A 117 15.92 -4.50 2.73
N VAL A 118 14.88 -5.24 2.34
CA VAL A 118 14.75 -5.83 1.00
C VAL A 118 14.67 -4.73 -0.06
N LEU A 119 13.79 -3.75 0.14
CA LEU A 119 13.59 -2.64 -0.80
C LEU A 119 14.86 -1.79 -0.94
N GLN A 120 15.57 -1.52 0.14
CA GLN A 120 16.84 -0.80 0.12
C GLN A 120 17.88 -1.50 -0.76
N GLN A 121 18.05 -2.81 -0.62
CA GLN A 121 19.00 -3.56 -1.41
C GLN A 121 18.59 -3.64 -2.89
N LEU A 122 17.31 -3.83 -3.19
CA LEU A 122 16.81 -3.78 -4.57
C LEU A 122 17.02 -2.40 -5.21
N SER A 123 16.85 -1.33 -4.43
CA SER A 123 17.06 0.06 -4.89
C SER A 123 18.52 0.35 -5.25
N SER A 124 19.47 -0.38 -4.68
CA SER A 124 20.89 -0.18 -4.98
C SER A 124 21.27 -0.55 -6.43
N VAL A 125 20.45 -1.38 -7.07
CA VAL A 125 20.64 -1.77 -8.48
C VAL A 125 19.83 -0.87 -9.41
N SER A 126 18.55 -0.67 -9.14
CA SER A 126 17.69 0.21 -9.92
C SER A 126 16.49 0.66 -9.10
N ALA A 127 16.17 1.95 -9.11
CA ALA A 127 15.00 2.51 -8.43
C ALA A 127 13.66 2.00 -8.99
N ARG A 128 13.64 1.39 -10.17
CA ARG A 128 12.42 0.82 -10.78
C ARG A 128 12.03 -0.52 -10.15
N ILE A 129 13.00 -1.34 -9.81
CA ILE A 129 12.77 -2.68 -9.27
C ILE A 129 11.94 -2.67 -7.98
N PRO A 130 12.31 -1.89 -6.95
CA PRO A 130 11.56 -1.91 -5.70
C PRO A 130 10.11 -1.46 -5.84
N VAL A 131 9.79 -0.58 -6.79
CA VAL A 131 8.39 -0.14 -7.02
C VAL A 131 7.48 -1.31 -7.35
N HIS A 132 7.93 -2.23 -8.20
CA HIS A 132 7.13 -3.41 -8.60
C HIS A 132 6.96 -4.42 -7.45
N VAL A 133 7.90 -4.45 -6.53
CA VAL A 133 7.86 -5.32 -5.35
C VAL A 133 7.13 -4.65 -4.18
N MET A 134 7.36 -3.34 -3.99
CA MET A 134 6.80 -2.55 -2.91
C MET A 134 5.29 -2.36 -3.03
N VAL A 135 4.79 -2.03 -4.24
CA VAL A 135 3.36 -1.73 -4.43
C VAL A 135 2.48 -2.95 -4.10
N PRO A 136 2.79 -4.16 -4.58
CA PRO A 136 2.11 -5.36 -4.10
C PRO A 136 2.15 -5.54 -2.59
N ALA A 137 3.28 -5.18 -1.97
CA ALA A 137 3.52 -5.44 -0.56
C ALA A 137 2.95 -4.38 0.39
N SER A 138 2.97 -3.08 0.06
CA SER A 138 2.78 -2.03 1.07
C SER A 138 1.50 -1.23 0.99
N LEU A 139 0.93 -1.05 -0.19
CA LEU A 139 -0.23 -0.17 -0.42
C LEU A 139 -1.33 -0.86 -1.22
N GLY A 140 -1.20 -2.13 -1.39
CA GLY A 140 -2.06 -2.86 -2.29
C GLY A 140 -3.12 -3.69 -1.60
N PRO A 141 -3.89 -4.38 -2.41
CA PRO A 141 -4.90 -5.32 -1.96
C PRO A 141 -4.42 -6.35 -0.94
N ALA A 142 -3.12 -6.71 -0.94
CA ALA A 142 -2.59 -7.72 -0.02
C ALA A 142 -2.76 -7.33 1.45
N GLU A 143 -2.39 -6.10 1.82
CA GLU A 143 -2.52 -5.63 3.21
C GLU A 143 -3.99 -5.44 3.61
N LEU A 144 -4.76 -4.77 2.75
CA LEU A 144 -6.18 -4.54 3.00
C LEU A 144 -6.95 -5.86 3.12
N LEU A 145 -6.70 -6.81 2.23
CA LEU A 145 -7.31 -8.14 2.32
C LEU A 145 -6.87 -8.89 3.59
N SER A 146 -5.60 -8.82 3.96
CA SER A 146 -5.09 -9.49 5.16
C SER A 146 -5.78 -9.00 6.42
N HIS A 147 -6.06 -7.70 6.52
CA HIS A 147 -6.70 -7.10 7.69
C HIS A 147 -8.23 -7.12 7.62
N TYR A 148 -8.81 -6.73 6.51
CA TYR A 148 -10.25 -6.44 6.40
C TYR A 148 -11.03 -7.41 5.52
N GLY A 149 -10.37 -8.23 4.72
CA GLY A 149 -11.04 -9.21 3.86
C GLY A 149 -11.79 -10.28 4.65
N THR A 150 -12.91 -10.76 4.11
CA THR A 150 -13.57 -11.99 4.61
C THR A 150 -12.65 -13.18 4.43
N GLN A 151 -12.91 -14.28 5.16
CA GLN A 151 -12.11 -15.49 5.01
C GLN A 151 -12.11 -15.99 3.56
N THR A 152 -13.26 -16.01 2.90
CA THR A 152 -13.39 -16.38 1.47
C THR A 152 -12.55 -15.50 0.55
N GLN A 153 -12.52 -14.18 0.77
CA GLN A 153 -11.69 -13.27 0.00
C GLN A 153 -10.20 -13.52 0.25
N LYS A 154 -9.81 -13.72 1.49
CA LYS A 154 -8.42 -14.04 1.85
C LYS A 154 -7.96 -15.33 1.17
N ASP A 155 -8.75 -16.39 1.25
CA ASP A 155 -8.42 -17.70 0.69
C ASP A 155 -8.34 -17.68 -0.84
N TYR A 156 -9.10 -16.79 -1.48
CA TYR A 156 -9.10 -16.65 -2.94
C TYR A 156 -7.99 -15.76 -3.47
N PHE A 157 -7.77 -14.58 -2.86
CA PHE A 157 -6.86 -13.57 -3.41
C PHE A 157 -5.43 -13.66 -2.89
N LEU A 158 -5.23 -13.95 -1.59
CA LEU A 158 -3.89 -13.92 -1.01
C LEU A 158 -2.92 -14.94 -1.62
N PRO A 159 -3.34 -16.19 -1.92
CA PRO A 159 -2.46 -17.12 -2.64
C PRO A 159 -2.08 -16.64 -4.04
N LYS A 160 -3.00 -15.97 -4.76
CA LYS A 160 -2.72 -15.40 -6.07
C LYS A 160 -1.69 -14.29 -6.01
N LEU A 161 -1.80 -13.41 -5.01
CA LEU A 161 -0.82 -12.35 -4.78
C LEU A 161 0.54 -12.94 -4.40
N ALA A 162 0.57 -13.94 -3.52
CA ALA A 162 1.81 -14.64 -3.16
C ALA A 162 2.48 -15.29 -4.37
N SER A 163 1.70 -15.85 -5.30
CA SER A 163 2.22 -16.48 -6.53
C SER A 163 2.68 -15.48 -7.61
N GLY A 164 2.57 -14.17 -7.36
CA GLY A 164 3.08 -13.13 -8.26
C GLY A 164 2.07 -12.52 -9.20
N LYS A 165 0.76 -12.67 -8.92
CA LYS A 165 -0.24 -11.82 -9.55
C LYS A 165 -0.06 -10.39 -9.09
N ILE A 166 0.06 -9.48 -10.05
CA ILE A 166 0.40 -8.07 -9.79
C ILE A 166 -0.86 -7.31 -9.40
N PRO A 167 -0.92 -6.74 -8.17
CA PRO A 167 -2.01 -5.87 -7.80
C PRO A 167 -1.68 -4.40 -8.07
N CYS A 168 -2.72 -3.61 -8.28
CA CYS A 168 -2.64 -2.16 -8.13
C CYS A 168 -3.75 -1.66 -7.21
N PHE A 169 -3.61 -0.42 -6.73
CA PHE A 169 -4.59 0.19 -5.84
C PHE A 169 -5.03 1.56 -6.36
N GLY A 170 -6.23 1.62 -6.91
CA GLY A 170 -6.88 2.84 -7.38
C GLY A 170 -7.42 3.65 -6.21
N LEU A 171 -6.56 4.43 -5.56
CA LEU A 171 -6.91 5.31 -4.45
C LEU A 171 -7.15 6.73 -4.94
N THR A 172 -6.15 7.35 -5.56
CA THR A 172 -6.20 8.74 -6.01
C THR A 172 -7.11 8.94 -7.22
N SER A 173 -7.79 10.07 -7.26
CA SER A 173 -8.68 10.50 -8.35
C SER A 173 -8.33 11.91 -8.80
N LEU A 174 -9.02 12.41 -9.82
CA LEU A 174 -8.78 13.75 -10.36
C LEU A 174 -8.78 14.86 -9.28
N HIS A 175 -9.68 14.77 -8.33
CA HIS A 175 -9.88 15.79 -7.28
C HIS A 175 -9.50 15.29 -5.87
N ALA A 176 -8.97 14.08 -5.75
CA ALA A 176 -8.63 13.46 -4.48
C ALA A 176 -7.17 12.93 -4.52
N GLY A 177 -6.25 13.76 -4.04
CA GLY A 177 -4.83 13.46 -3.91
C GLY A 177 -4.47 13.02 -2.50
N SER A 178 -3.73 13.83 -1.75
CA SER A 178 -3.28 13.51 -0.38
C SER A 178 -4.43 13.34 0.60
N ASP A 179 -5.53 14.09 0.44
CA ASP A 179 -6.79 13.87 1.16
C ASP A 179 -7.72 12.94 0.37
N ALA A 180 -7.23 11.75 0.05
CA ALA A 180 -7.99 10.80 -0.75
C ALA A 180 -9.33 10.41 -0.10
N ALA A 181 -9.38 10.25 1.22
CA ALA A 181 -10.60 9.87 1.93
C ALA A 181 -11.62 11.01 2.01
N GLY A 182 -11.17 12.23 2.31
CA GLY A 182 -12.04 13.41 2.45
C GLY A 182 -12.57 13.91 1.12
N SER A 183 -11.68 14.10 0.14
CA SER A 183 -11.99 14.72 -1.15
C SER A 183 -12.49 13.74 -2.21
N MET A 184 -12.58 12.44 -1.91
CA MET A 184 -13.00 11.41 -2.87
C MET A 184 -14.42 11.67 -3.39
N THR A 185 -14.54 11.75 -4.71
CA THR A 185 -15.81 11.90 -5.43
C THR A 185 -16.32 10.62 -6.06
N ASP A 186 -15.47 9.57 -6.08
CA ASP A 186 -15.83 8.26 -6.58
C ASP A 186 -16.90 7.61 -5.68
N ILE A 187 -18.04 7.26 -6.25
CA ILE A 187 -19.19 6.76 -5.50
C ILE A 187 -19.63 5.41 -6.03
N GLY A 188 -19.71 4.44 -5.12
CA GLY A 188 -20.32 3.15 -5.36
C GLY A 188 -21.74 3.12 -4.80
N THR A 189 -22.75 3.15 -5.65
CA THR A 189 -24.14 3.08 -5.23
C THR A 189 -24.60 1.64 -5.16
N VAL A 190 -25.09 1.26 -3.97
CA VAL A 190 -25.66 -0.06 -3.72
C VAL A 190 -27.04 -0.15 -4.35
N PHE A 191 -27.35 -1.29 -4.97
CA PHE A 191 -28.65 -1.56 -5.54
C PHE A 191 -28.98 -3.05 -5.48
N LYS A 192 -30.25 -3.36 -5.52
CA LYS A 192 -30.76 -4.74 -5.60
C LYS A 192 -31.02 -5.11 -7.05
N ARG A 193 -30.50 -6.24 -7.51
CA ARG A 193 -30.74 -6.81 -8.82
C ARG A 193 -32.13 -7.48 -8.89
N LEU A 194 -32.60 -7.75 -10.09
CA LEU A 194 -33.89 -8.43 -10.32
C LEU A 194 -33.91 -9.86 -9.73
N ASP A 195 -32.75 -10.52 -9.68
CA ASP A 195 -32.56 -11.85 -9.06
C ASP A 195 -32.45 -11.81 -7.53
N GLY A 196 -32.58 -10.62 -6.94
CA GLY A 196 -32.49 -10.39 -5.50
C GLY A 196 -31.07 -10.20 -4.98
N THR A 197 -30.03 -10.38 -5.78
CA THR A 197 -28.63 -10.16 -5.36
C THR A 197 -28.33 -8.67 -5.19
N ILE A 198 -27.40 -8.36 -4.28
CA ILE A 198 -26.95 -6.99 -4.05
C ILE A 198 -25.76 -6.71 -4.97
N GLY A 199 -25.82 -5.58 -5.68
CA GLY A 199 -24.76 -5.08 -6.53
C GLY A 199 -24.29 -3.70 -6.11
N ILE A 200 -23.13 -3.30 -6.60
CA ILE A 200 -22.61 -1.93 -6.47
C ILE A 200 -22.37 -1.39 -7.87
N ARG A 201 -22.99 -0.25 -8.17
CA ARG A 201 -22.70 0.51 -9.39
C ARG A 201 -21.64 1.55 -9.04
N LEU A 202 -20.46 1.38 -9.58
CA LEU A 202 -19.32 2.26 -9.33
C LEU A 202 -19.10 3.19 -10.51
N GLU A 203 -18.98 4.49 -10.22
CA GLU A 203 -18.51 5.53 -11.12
C GLU A 203 -17.22 6.10 -10.53
N CYS A 204 -16.11 5.99 -11.26
CA CYS A 204 -14.81 6.45 -10.79
C CYS A 204 -13.90 6.88 -11.94
N ASP A 205 -13.07 7.90 -11.68
CA ASP A 205 -11.96 8.33 -12.54
C ASP A 205 -10.66 8.33 -11.70
N LYS A 206 -9.93 7.22 -11.77
CA LYS A 206 -8.70 7.03 -11.00
C LYS A 206 -7.48 7.46 -11.80
N ARG A 207 -6.54 8.17 -11.13
CA ARG A 207 -5.34 8.70 -11.76
C ARG A 207 -4.08 8.35 -10.98
N TYR A 208 -2.98 8.26 -11.72
CA TYR A 208 -1.64 7.99 -11.19
C TYR A 208 -1.56 6.67 -10.43
N ILE A 209 -2.21 5.65 -10.96
CA ILE A 209 -2.28 4.34 -10.33
C ILE A 209 -1.07 3.50 -10.76
N THR A 210 -0.12 3.39 -9.86
CA THR A 210 1.10 2.62 -10.07
C THR A 210 0.76 1.17 -10.37
N LEU A 211 1.41 0.59 -11.39
CA LEU A 211 1.21 -0.76 -11.93
C LEU A 211 -0.15 -1.01 -12.62
N ALA A 212 -1.06 -0.05 -12.72
CA ALA A 212 -2.36 -0.26 -13.37
C ALA A 212 -2.26 -0.87 -14.78
N PRO A 213 -1.33 -0.47 -15.67
CA PRO A 213 -1.23 -1.05 -17.01
C PRO A 213 -0.85 -2.53 -17.05
N VAL A 214 -0.30 -3.08 -15.96
CA VAL A 214 0.20 -4.46 -15.87
C VAL A 214 -0.49 -5.26 -14.76
N ALA A 215 -1.51 -4.69 -14.12
CA ALA A 215 -2.15 -5.31 -12.97
C ALA A 215 -3.07 -6.47 -13.37
N ASP A 216 -2.95 -7.58 -12.67
CA ASP A 216 -3.90 -8.70 -12.71
C ASP A 216 -5.10 -8.47 -11.78
N ILE A 217 -4.88 -7.71 -10.69
CA ILE A 217 -5.89 -7.45 -9.65
C ILE A 217 -5.92 -5.97 -9.34
N VAL A 218 -7.09 -5.37 -9.47
CA VAL A 218 -7.29 -3.94 -9.20
C VAL A 218 -8.13 -3.76 -7.95
N GLY A 219 -7.53 -3.20 -6.89
CA GLY A 219 -8.26 -2.68 -5.76
C GLY A 219 -8.72 -1.25 -6.06
N ILE A 220 -9.98 -0.93 -5.79
CA ILE A 220 -10.53 0.41 -6.01
C ILE A 220 -11.11 0.93 -4.70
N ALA A 221 -10.62 2.10 -4.27
CA ALA A 221 -11.19 2.83 -3.16
C ALA A 221 -12.33 3.74 -3.66
N PHE A 222 -13.47 3.71 -2.98
CA PHE A 222 -14.62 4.56 -3.28
C PHE A 222 -15.49 4.74 -2.04
N LYS A 223 -16.32 5.79 -2.03
CA LYS A 223 -17.34 5.99 -0.99
C LYS A 223 -18.59 5.20 -1.33
N ILE A 224 -19.15 4.50 -0.34
CA ILE A 224 -20.38 3.74 -0.51
C ILE A 224 -21.59 4.65 -0.25
N ARG A 225 -22.57 4.57 -1.14
CA ARG A 225 -23.90 5.15 -0.97
C ARG A 225 -24.94 4.04 -1.01
N ASP A 226 -25.65 3.85 0.08
CA ASP A 226 -26.70 2.82 0.23
C ASP A 226 -28.06 3.48 0.52
N PRO A 227 -28.77 3.98 -0.50
CA PRO A 227 -30.01 4.71 -0.30
C PRO A 227 -31.16 3.83 0.22
N GLU A 228 -31.13 2.54 -0.10
CA GLU A 228 -32.15 1.58 0.27
C GLU A 228 -31.80 0.80 1.56
N LYS A 229 -30.65 1.13 2.21
CA LYS A 229 -30.16 0.46 3.43
C LYS A 229 -30.08 -1.07 3.30
N LEU A 230 -29.61 -1.53 2.15
CA LEU A 230 -29.47 -2.97 1.84
C LEU A 230 -28.35 -3.65 2.64
N PHE A 231 -27.39 -2.87 3.12
CA PHE A 231 -26.36 -3.33 4.06
C PHE A 231 -26.68 -2.79 5.46
N GLU A 232 -27.20 -3.62 6.33
CA GLU A 232 -27.64 -3.24 7.70
C GLU A 232 -26.53 -2.71 8.62
N LYS A 233 -25.25 -2.75 8.21
CA LYS A 233 -24.10 -2.42 9.06
C LYS A 233 -23.05 -1.54 8.41
N LEU A 234 -23.35 -0.85 7.32
CA LEU A 234 -22.44 0.17 6.81
C LEU A 234 -22.59 1.44 7.64
N THR A 235 -21.90 1.47 8.77
CA THR A 235 -21.61 2.75 9.44
C THR A 235 -20.50 3.42 8.65
N GLY A 236 -20.88 4.43 7.86
CA GLY A 236 -19.98 5.29 7.12
C GLY A 236 -19.12 6.18 8.03
#